data_7d5c9881d2fa55e7daaeeb673cb0a412
#
_entry.id   7d5c9881d2fa55e7daaeeb673cb0a412
#
_cell.length_a   1.000
_cell.length_b   1.000
_cell.length_c   1.000
_cell.angle_alpha   90.00
_cell.angle_beta   90.00
_cell.angle_gamma   90.00
#
_symmetry.space_group_name_H-M   'P 1'
#
loop_
_entity.id
_entity.type
_entity.pdbx_description
1 polymer ?
#
loop_
_entity_poly.entity_id
_entity_poly.type
_entity_poly.pdbx_seq_one_letter_code
_entity_poly.pdbx_strand_id
1 'polypeptide(L)'
;MYGEDSEKKADYLSESIFKASRNTLQKVGLEDFTETSIELIGAESQYGEFARNQSVREVAIKIAAKHRDAAGIGIFLKECVGLGLATPPGLSGFQGGRARPSPVIRLFSFEIPKSFVNTYIDGQIFEDSQVEQSQQSNKQKVLPDAPPKIKDKLLVPLKLKKLAYARSGDKGNSANIGIICRRPEYLSYVYYSLTERAVMERLSHFISGDSLEEKLKHVSRFLLPGISAINFLITDVLGGGGIASIRNDAQGKGFAQLLLDSPIMVSQWIADEIDGNEDIG
;
A
#
# COMPACT_ATOMS: atom_id res chain seq x y z
N MET A 1 -17.38 -8.19 13.92
CA MET A 1 -17.51 -7.98 15.38
C MET A 1 -18.37 -6.77 15.62
N TYR A 2 -19.40 -6.92 16.46
CA TYR A 2 -20.42 -5.87 16.68
C TYR A 2 -20.46 -5.40 18.13
N GLY A 3 -21.01 -4.20 18.32
CA GLY A 3 -21.32 -3.61 19.62
C GLY A 3 -20.18 -2.77 20.19
N GLU A 4 -20.37 -2.35 21.44
CA GLU A 4 -19.38 -1.58 22.17
C GLU A 4 -18.04 -2.34 22.26
N ASP A 5 -16.93 -1.59 22.17
CA ASP A 5 -15.56 -2.14 22.14
C ASP A 5 -15.31 -3.18 21.02
N SER A 6 -15.98 -3.05 19.87
CA SER A 6 -15.84 -4.00 18.76
C SER A 6 -14.39 -4.18 18.32
N GLU A 7 -13.58 -3.11 18.32
CA GLU A 7 -12.14 -3.16 18.00
C GLU A 7 -11.37 -3.98 19.03
N LYS A 8 -11.49 -3.66 20.32
CA LYS A 8 -10.77 -4.38 21.38
C LYS A 8 -11.14 -5.86 21.45
N LYS A 9 -12.43 -6.19 21.22
CA LYS A 9 -12.87 -7.59 21.13
C LYS A 9 -12.27 -8.31 19.93
N ALA A 10 -12.16 -7.61 18.80
CA ALA A 10 -11.56 -8.13 17.59
C ALA A 10 -10.06 -8.37 17.73
N ASP A 11 -9.33 -7.45 18.33
CA ASP A 11 -7.91 -7.60 18.64
C ASP A 11 -7.68 -8.75 19.61
N TYR A 12 -8.43 -8.81 20.70
CA TYR A 12 -8.32 -9.88 21.69
C TYR A 12 -8.57 -11.26 21.08
N LEU A 13 -9.58 -11.40 20.21
CA LEU A 13 -9.85 -12.66 19.49
C LEU A 13 -8.66 -13.02 18.59
N SER A 14 -8.18 -12.07 17.80
CA SER A 14 -7.10 -12.27 16.83
C SER A 14 -5.80 -12.70 17.50
N GLU A 15 -5.42 -12.01 18.57
CA GLU A 15 -4.24 -12.35 19.40
C GLU A 15 -4.38 -13.73 20.03
N SER A 16 -5.58 -14.05 20.56
CA SER A 16 -5.86 -15.36 21.18
C SER A 16 -5.74 -16.49 20.15
N ILE A 17 -6.21 -16.29 18.92
CA ILE A 17 -6.07 -17.26 17.83
C ILE A 17 -4.58 -17.51 17.53
N PHE A 18 -3.77 -16.48 17.36
CA PHE A 18 -2.35 -16.66 17.11
C PHE A 18 -1.62 -17.32 18.28
N LYS A 19 -1.93 -16.92 19.50
CA LYS A 19 -1.36 -17.52 20.71
C LYS A 19 -1.69 -19.03 20.81
N ALA A 20 -2.94 -19.40 20.61
CA ALA A 20 -3.35 -20.81 20.65
C ALA A 20 -2.71 -21.60 19.49
N SER A 21 -2.68 -21.02 18.28
CA SER A 21 -2.04 -21.63 17.13
C SER A 21 -0.57 -21.91 17.36
N ARG A 22 0.20 -20.91 17.85
CA ARG A 22 1.63 -21.07 18.16
C ARG A 22 1.88 -22.14 19.23
N ASN A 23 1.07 -22.17 20.27
CA ASN A 23 1.15 -23.21 21.29
C ASN A 23 0.91 -24.63 20.70
N THR A 24 -0.02 -24.76 19.75
CA THR A 24 -0.31 -26.05 19.11
C THR A 24 0.80 -26.42 18.13
N LEU A 25 1.33 -25.46 17.34
CA LEU A 25 2.48 -25.67 16.44
C LEU A 25 3.68 -26.20 17.22
N GLN A 26 4.02 -25.56 18.35
CA GLN A 26 5.13 -26.00 19.21
C GLN A 26 4.93 -27.43 19.73
N LYS A 27 3.73 -27.77 20.21
CA LYS A 27 3.42 -29.12 20.72
C LYS A 27 3.58 -30.22 19.69
N VAL A 28 3.34 -29.92 18.41
CA VAL A 28 3.47 -30.90 17.32
C VAL A 28 4.81 -30.81 16.57
N GLY A 29 5.74 -29.94 17.03
CA GLY A 29 7.08 -29.83 16.47
C GLY A 29 7.16 -29.06 15.14
N LEU A 30 6.18 -28.22 14.83
CA LEU A 30 6.21 -27.34 13.66
C LEU A 30 6.81 -25.96 14.02
N GLU A 31 7.43 -25.33 13.05
CA GLU A 31 7.95 -23.95 13.15
C GLU A 31 6.82 -22.93 13.36
N ASP A 32 7.16 -21.69 13.70
CA ASP A 32 6.19 -20.60 13.77
C ASP A 32 5.79 -20.10 12.36
N PHE A 33 4.76 -19.28 12.30
CA PHE A 33 4.32 -18.60 11.09
C PHE A 33 5.45 -17.75 10.50
N THR A 34 5.60 -17.79 9.19
CA THR A 34 6.58 -16.93 8.49
C THR A 34 6.08 -15.51 8.32
N GLU A 35 4.76 -15.31 8.34
CA GLU A 35 4.12 -13.99 8.28
C GLU A 35 2.73 -14.09 8.88
N THR A 36 2.31 -13.06 9.62
CA THR A 36 0.96 -12.92 10.16
C THR A 36 0.42 -11.53 9.89
N SER A 37 -0.90 -11.41 9.71
CA SER A 37 -1.58 -10.14 9.51
C SER A 37 -2.91 -10.12 10.24
N ILE A 38 -3.18 -9.01 10.93
CA ILE A 38 -4.48 -8.68 11.53
C ILE A 38 -4.89 -7.33 10.97
N GLU A 39 -6.07 -7.23 10.38
CA GLU A 39 -6.60 -6.00 9.82
C GLU A 39 -8.05 -5.83 10.28
N LEU A 40 -8.33 -4.71 10.95
CA LEU A 40 -9.66 -4.32 11.40
C LEU A 40 -10.27 -3.36 10.40
N ILE A 41 -10.98 -3.90 9.43
CA ILE A 41 -11.61 -3.14 8.35
C ILE A 41 -12.83 -2.42 8.91
N GLY A 42 -12.87 -1.09 8.75
CA GLY A 42 -13.85 -0.21 9.37
C GLY A 42 -13.30 0.57 10.57
N ALA A 43 -12.18 0.12 11.15
CA ALA A 43 -11.45 0.82 12.22
C ALA A 43 -10.14 1.47 11.74
N GLU A 44 -10.06 1.81 10.47
CA GLU A 44 -8.93 2.51 9.86
C GLU A 44 -7.55 1.83 10.03
N SER A 45 -7.49 0.51 10.17
CA SER A 45 -6.22 -0.23 10.30
C SER A 45 -5.20 0.02 9.18
N GLN A 46 -5.66 0.50 8.01
CA GLN A 46 -4.80 0.87 6.89
C GLN A 46 -4.16 2.25 7.03
N TYR A 47 -4.60 3.07 7.98
CA TYR A 47 -4.07 4.42 8.20
C TYR A 47 -2.90 4.47 9.20
N GLY A 48 -2.61 3.38 9.93
CA GLY A 48 -1.54 3.32 10.92
C GLY A 48 -1.67 4.43 11.96
N GLU A 49 -0.60 5.18 12.20
CA GLU A 49 -0.58 6.30 13.16
C GLU A 49 -1.51 7.46 12.79
N PHE A 50 -1.99 7.51 11.54
CA PHE A 50 -2.91 8.53 11.06
C PHE A 50 -4.39 8.12 11.15
N ALA A 51 -4.66 6.95 11.75
CA ALA A 51 -6.02 6.53 12.04
C ALA A 51 -6.69 7.53 13.00
N ARG A 52 -7.97 7.81 12.77
CA ARG A 52 -8.75 8.66 13.66
C ARG A 52 -9.21 7.82 14.84
N ASN A 53 -8.92 8.26 16.05
CA ASN A 53 -9.38 7.61 17.29
C ASN A 53 -10.89 7.79 17.47
N GLN A 54 -11.68 7.10 16.66
CA GLN A 54 -13.14 7.06 16.77
C GLN A 54 -13.56 5.66 17.18
N SER A 55 -14.29 5.56 18.29
CA SER A 55 -14.91 4.29 18.68
C SER A 55 -15.91 3.87 17.60
N VAL A 56 -15.71 2.70 17.02
CA VAL A 56 -16.64 2.09 16.07
C VAL A 56 -17.42 0.94 16.72
N ARG A 57 -18.66 0.74 16.27
CA ARG A 57 -19.55 -0.30 16.80
C ARG A 57 -19.63 -1.55 15.94
N GLU A 58 -18.89 -1.57 14.82
CA GLU A 58 -18.76 -2.75 13.97
C GLU A 58 -17.45 -2.72 13.20
N VAL A 59 -16.77 -3.88 13.12
CA VAL A 59 -15.57 -4.05 12.32
C VAL A 59 -15.59 -5.41 11.64
N ALA A 60 -15.03 -5.49 10.44
CA ALA A 60 -14.68 -6.76 9.82
C ALA A 60 -13.24 -7.14 10.19
N ILE A 61 -13.08 -8.34 10.74
CA ILE A 61 -11.76 -8.84 11.14
C ILE A 61 -11.22 -9.69 10.00
N LYS A 62 -10.06 -9.31 9.47
CA LYS A 62 -9.30 -10.16 8.56
C LYS A 62 -8.04 -10.63 9.26
N ILE A 63 -7.94 -11.94 9.48
CA ILE A 63 -6.78 -12.60 10.08
C ILE A 63 -6.16 -13.51 9.01
N ALA A 64 -4.85 -13.37 8.77
CA ALA A 64 -4.16 -14.16 7.78
C ALA A 64 -2.76 -14.58 8.27
N ALA A 65 -2.30 -15.73 7.80
CA ALA A 65 -0.99 -16.27 8.14
C ALA A 65 -0.34 -16.97 6.93
N LYS A 66 1.00 -16.98 6.91
CA LYS A 66 1.81 -17.84 6.06
C LYS A 66 2.60 -18.82 6.92
N HIS A 67 2.74 -20.03 6.43
CA HIS A 67 3.54 -21.07 7.07
C HIS A 67 4.23 -21.90 5.99
N ARG A 68 5.40 -22.49 6.29
CA ARG A 68 6.13 -23.34 5.34
C ARG A 68 5.41 -24.65 5.03
N ASP A 69 4.66 -25.17 6.02
CA ASP A 69 3.88 -26.40 5.92
C ASP A 69 2.38 -26.09 5.92
N ALA A 70 1.63 -26.71 5.02
CA ALA A 70 0.18 -26.59 4.95
C ALA A 70 -0.52 -27.06 6.24
N ALA A 71 0.08 -28.02 6.99
CA ALA A 71 -0.43 -28.48 8.27
C ALA A 71 -0.45 -27.34 9.31
N GLY A 72 0.53 -26.45 9.30
CA GLY A 72 0.55 -25.28 10.17
C GLY A 72 -0.62 -24.32 9.91
N ILE A 73 -0.98 -24.11 8.64
CA ILE A 73 -2.20 -23.35 8.29
C ILE A 73 -3.47 -24.12 8.69
N GLY A 74 -3.46 -25.44 8.57
CA GLY A 74 -4.58 -26.29 9.07
C GLY A 74 -4.83 -26.10 10.56
N ILE A 75 -3.77 -26.01 11.39
CA ILE A 75 -3.86 -25.70 12.82
C ILE A 75 -4.46 -24.31 13.03
N PHE A 76 -3.92 -23.29 12.37
CA PHE A 76 -4.43 -21.92 12.45
C PHE A 76 -5.93 -21.83 12.14
N LEU A 77 -6.37 -22.43 11.04
CA LEU A 77 -7.78 -22.43 10.64
C LEU A 77 -8.68 -23.14 11.64
N LYS A 78 -8.18 -24.22 12.29
CA LYS A 78 -8.91 -24.93 13.34
C LYS A 78 -9.09 -24.06 14.58
N GLU A 79 -8.02 -23.36 15.00
CA GLU A 79 -8.09 -22.44 16.14
C GLU A 79 -9.01 -21.25 15.87
N CYS A 80 -9.04 -20.72 14.63
CA CYS A 80 -9.99 -19.67 14.23
C CYS A 80 -11.44 -20.08 14.46
N VAL A 81 -11.80 -21.32 14.11
CA VAL A 81 -13.16 -21.83 14.31
C VAL A 81 -13.44 -22.05 15.79
N GLY A 82 -12.53 -22.70 16.52
CA GLY A 82 -12.70 -23.01 17.95
C GLY A 82 -12.86 -21.76 18.81
N LEU A 83 -11.95 -20.81 18.67
CA LEU A 83 -11.97 -19.55 19.43
C LEU A 83 -13.06 -18.59 18.95
N GLY A 84 -13.47 -18.67 17.69
CA GLY A 84 -14.61 -17.92 17.19
C GLY A 84 -15.91 -18.23 17.94
N LEU A 85 -16.07 -19.47 18.44
CA LEU A 85 -17.21 -19.88 19.26
C LEU A 85 -17.07 -19.48 20.75
N ALA A 86 -15.84 -19.22 21.21
CA ALA A 86 -15.53 -18.84 22.59
C ALA A 86 -15.17 -17.36 22.77
N THR A 87 -15.48 -16.54 21.76
CA THR A 87 -15.18 -15.09 21.75
C THR A 87 -16.22 -14.30 22.55
N PRO A 88 -15.91 -13.06 22.99
CA PRO A 88 -16.90 -12.13 23.52
C PRO A 88 -18.10 -11.96 22.57
N PRO A 89 -19.31 -11.70 23.10
CA PRO A 89 -20.51 -11.54 22.28
C PRO A 89 -20.37 -10.49 21.16
N GLY A 90 -20.97 -10.78 20.00
CA GLY A 90 -21.02 -9.87 18.87
C GLY A 90 -20.26 -10.35 17.64
N LEU A 91 -19.65 -11.54 17.65
CA LEU A 91 -19.06 -12.11 16.46
C LEU A 91 -20.15 -12.69 15.54
N SER A 92 -20.06 -12.34 14.25
CA SER A 92 -20.79 -12.97 13.16
C SER A 92 -19.80 -13.34 12.06
N GLY A 93 -20.12 -14.36 11.27
CA GLY A 93 -19.29 -14.79 10.15
C GLY A 93 -19.88 -14.37 8.81
N PHE A 94 -19.05 -14.14 7.82
CA PHE A 94 -19.46 -14.06 6.43
C PHE A 94 -19.84 -15.48 5.96
N GLN A 95 -20.88 -15.57 5.15
CA GLN A 95 -21.23 -16.84 4.51
C GLN A 95 -20.14 -17.24 3.52
N GLY A 96 -19.67 -18.48 3.59
CA GLY A 96 -18.65 -19.01 2.70
C GLY A 96 -18.26 -20.45 3.06
N GLY A 97 -17.52 -21.09 2.19
CA GLY A 97 -16.95 -22.42 2.46
C GLY A 97 -15.85 -22.36 3.54
N ARG A 98 -15.48 -23.50 4.08
CA ARG A 98 -14.33 -23.61 4.99
C ARG A 98 -13.07 -23.15 4.28
N ALA A 99 -12.35 -22.21 4.88
CA ALA A 99 -11.02 -21.83 4.43
C ALA A 99 -10.09 -23.05 4.40
N ARG A 100 -9.21 -23.09 3.42
CA ARG A 100 -8.21 -24.15 3.23
C ARG A 100 -6.83 -23.52 2.99
N PRO A 101 -5.75 -24.21 3.36
CA PRO A 101 -4.41 -23.80 2.94
C PRO A 101 -4.33 -23.71 1.42
N SER A 102 -3.69 -22.66 0.92
CA SER A 102 -3.39 -22.49 -0.50
C SER A 102 -1.91 -22.17 -0.68
N PRO A 103 -1.27 -22.63 -1.76
CA PRO A 103 0.13 -22.33 -2.00
C PRO A 103 0.32 -20.82 -2.24
N VAL A 104 1.43 -20.27 -1.73
CA VAL A 104 1.85 -18.90 -2.03
C VAL A 104 2.58 -18.91 -3.36
N ILE A 105 2.06 -18.15 -4.32
CA ILE A 105 2.68 -17.98 -5.64
C ILE A 105 3.43 -16.65 -5.62
N ARG A 106 4.68 -16.64 -6.09
CA ARG A 106 5.47 -15.41 -6.22
C ARG A 106 5.75 -15.13 -7.68
N LEU A 107 5.60 -13.89 -8.09
CA LEU A 107 6.06 -13.40 -9.37
C LEU A 107 7.57 -13.16 -9.27
N PHE A 108 8.32 -13.72 -10.20
CA PHE A 108 9.73 -13.44 -10.40
C PHE A 108 9.92 -12.83 -11.78
N SER A 109 10.45 -11.62 -11.85
CA SER A 109 10.71 -10.91 -13.11
C SER A 109 12.22 -10.75 -13.30
N PHE A 110 12.68 -10.98 -14.52
CA PHE A 110 14.08 -10.80 -14.91
C PHE A 110 14.16 -10.29 -16.34
N GLU A 111 15.26 -9.64 -16.67
CA GLU A 111 15.54 -9.18 -18.03
C GLU A 111 16.39 -10.19 -18.77
N ILE A 112 16.09 -10.40 -20.05
CA ILE A 112 16.90 -11.21 -20.96
C ILE A 112 17.18 -10.41 -22.23
N PRO A 113 18.34 -10.64 -22.90
CA PRO A 113 18.60 -10.05 -24.20
C PRO A 113 17.52 -10.46 -25.22
N LYS A 114 17.08 -9.54 -26.04
CA LYS A 114 16.06 -9.80 -27.06
C LYS A 114 16.44 -10.94 -28.03
N SER A 115 17.73 -11.15 -28.27
CA SER A 115 18.25 -12.23 -29.10
C SER A 115 17.89 -13.64 -28.61
N PHE A 116 17.46 -13.80 -27.36
CA PHE A 116 16.97 -15.08 -26.81
C PHE A 116 15.46 -15.27 -26.99
N VAL A 117 14.76 -14.28 -27.55
CA VAL A 117 13.29 -14.31 -27.70
C VAL A 117 12.96 -14.41 -29.19
N ASN A 118 12.36 -15.51 -29.62
CA ASN A 118 11.82 -15.66 -30.95
C ASN A 118 10.39 -15.09 -30.98
N THR A 119 10.12 -14.21 -31.93
CA THR A 119 8.76 -13.69 -32.16
C THR A 119 8.07 -14.56 -33.22
N TYR A 120 6.83 -14.97 -32.96
CA TYR A 120 6.03 -15.74 -33.89
C TYR A 120 4.78 -14.94 -34.28
N ILE A 121 4.49 -14.89 -35.59
CA ILE A 121 3.25 -14.34 -36.15
C ILE A 121 2.59 -15.47 -36.92
N ASP A 122 1.36 -15.83 -36.58
CA ASP A 122 0.61 -16.94 -37.20
C ASP A 122 1.38 -18.26 -37.27
N GLY A 123 2.20 -18.54 -36.23
CA GLY A 123 3.01 -19.76 -36.13
C GLY A 123 4.31 -19.73 -36.94
N GLN A 124 4.61 -18.68 -37.67
CA GLN A 124 5.87 -18.49 -38.39
C GLN A 124 6.82 -17.61 -37.58
N ILE A 125 8.11 -17.96 -37.59
CA ILE A 125 9.14 -17.13 -36.96
C ILE A 125 9.20 -15.81 -37.71
N PHE A 126 8.96 -14.72 -37.01
CA PHE A 126 9.22 -13.37 -37.49
C PHE A 126 10.68 -13.02 -37.18
N GLU A 127 11.52 -13.02 -38.19
CA GLU A 127 12.86 -12.45 -38.09
C GLU A 127 12.74 -10.95 -38.05
N ASP A 128 12.88 -10.37 -36.85
CA ASP A 128 12.97 -8.93 -36.67
C ASP A 128 14.24 -8.48 -37.42
N SER A 129 14.04 -7.92 -38.63
CA SER A 129 15.13 -7.36 -39.43
C SER A 129 15.78 -6.30 -38.56
N GLN A 130 16.90 -6.66 -37.99
CA GLN A 130 17.85 -5.86 -37.21
C GLN A 130 17.32 -4.45 -36.91
N VAL A 131 16.55 -4.30 -35.84
CA VAL A 131 16.54 -3.01 -35.15
C VAL A 131 18.00 -2.75 -34.87
N GLU A 132 18.61 -1.90 -35.71
CA GLU A 132 19.94 -1.39 -35.46
C GLU A 132 20.01 -1.12 -33.99
N GLN A 133 20.99 -1.74 -33.32
CA GLN A 133 21.25 -1.41 -31.92
C GLN A 133 21.43 0.10 -31.92
N SER A 134 20.34 0.80 -31.69
CA SER A 134 20.39 2.24 -31.51
C SER A 134 21.38 2.35 -30.37
N GLN A 135 22.58 2.82 -30.73
CA GLN A 135 23.66 3.08 -29.79
C GLN A 135 22.97 3.67 -28.59
N GLN A 136 23.00 2.94 -27.48
CA GLN A 136 22.47 3.47 -26.22
C GLN A 136 23.12 4.84 -26.12
N SER A 137 22.37 5.86 -26.52
CA SER A 137 22.86 7.20 -26.34
C SER A 137 23.01 7.31 -24.84
N ASN A 138 24.26 7.37 -24.39
CA ASN A 138 24.64 7.77 -23.04
C ASN A 138 24.20 9.22 -22.78
N LYS A 139 22.98 9.56 -23.22
CA LYS A 139 22.34 10.82 -22.81
C LYS A 139 22.14 10.63 -21.32
N GLN A 140 23.01 11.25 -20.54
CA GLN A 140 22.79 11.47 -19.12
C GLN A 140 21.29 11.81 -18.98
N LYS A 141 20.55 11.02 -18.22
CA LYS A 141 19.16 11.34 -17.90
C LYS A 141 19.17 12.68 -17.19
N VAL A 142 18.89 13.75 -17.93
CA VAL A 142 18.71 15.07 -17.35
C VAL A 142 17.42 15.00 -16.53
N LEU A 143 17.57 15.03 -15.21
CA LEU A 143 16.41 15.12 -14.33
C LEU A 143 15.79 16.52 -14.51
N PRO A 144 14.47 16.62 -14.50
CA PRO A 144 13.82 17.92 -14.59
C PRO A 144 14.17 18.79 -13.38
N ASP A 145 14.32 20.09 -13.60
CA ASP A 145 14.52 21.03 -12.53
C ASP A 145 13.34 21.05 -11.56
N ALA A 146 13.63 21.25 -10.28
CA ALA A 146 12.60 21.43 -9.27
C ALA A 146 11.70 22.63 -9.61
N PRO A 147 10.39 22.56 -9.29
CA PRO A 147 9.49 23.68 -9.53
C PRO A 147 9.92 24.91 -8.71
N PRO A 148 9.47 26.12 -9.07
CA PRO A 148 9.83 27.35 -8.36
C PRO A 148 9.55 27.25 -6.86
N LYS A 149 10.45 27.79 -6.04
CA LYS A 149 10.24 27.85 -4.59
C LYS A 149 9.08 28.76 -4.25
N ILE A 150 8.30 28.35 -3.25
CA ILE A 150 7.19 29.13 -2.68
C ILE A 150 7.80 30.37 -2.01
N LYS A 151 7.28 31.55 -2.36
CA LYS A 151 7.73 32.83 -1.80
C LYS A 151 6.81 33.39 -0.73
N ASP A 152 5.63 32.81 -0.60
CA ASP A 152 4.59 33.28 0.34
C ASP A 152 5.03 33.01 1.78
N LYS A 153 4.82 34.01 2.63
CA LYS A 153 5.20 33.95 4.04
C LYS A 153 4.16 33.25 4.92
N LEU A 154 2.90 33.37 4.54
CA LEU A 154 1.78 32.76 5.27
C LEU A 154 1.27 31.54 4.50
N LEU A 155 1.48 30.38 5.07
CA LEU A 155 1.00 29.10 4.52
C LEU A 155 0.00 28.46 5.49
N VAL A 156 -1.07 27.89 4.93
CA VAL A 156 -2.11 27.17 5.66
C VAL A 156 -2.22 25.74 5.15
N PRO A 157 -2.59 24.78 6.00
CA PRO A 157 -2.73 23.38 5.58
C PRO A 157 -4.05 23.18 4.81
N LEU A 158 -3.96 22.52 3.66
CA LEU A 158 -5.10 22.08 2.88
C LEU A 158 -4.91 20.62 2.48
N LYS A 159 -5.96 19.81 2.49
CA LYS A 159 -5.84 18.40 2.11
C LYS A 159 -5.44 18.26 0.63
N LEU A 160 -4.48 17.36 0.33
CA LEU A 160 -4.01 17.09 -1.03
C LEU A 160 -5.16 16.84 -2.02
N LYS A 161 -6.23 16.17 -1.60
CA LYS A 161 -7.41 15.90 -2.44
C LYS A 161 -8.07 17.14 -3.05
N LYS A 162 -7.88 18.32 -2.44
CA LYS A 162 -8.38 19.60 -2.98
C LYS A 162 -7.50 20.12 -4.11
N LEU A 163 -6.22 19.75 -4.11
CA LEU A 163 -5.19 20.27 -5.03
C LEU A 163 -4.87 19.30 -6.17
N ALA A 164 -5.09 18.00 -5.99
CA ALA A 164 -4.64 16.99 -6.93
C ALA A 164 -5.58 15.80 -7.02
N TYR A 165 -5.47 15.08 -8.13
CA TYR A 165 -5.94 13.71 -8.31
C TYR A 165 -4.77 12.77 -8.04
N ALA A 166 -5.05 11.60 -7.48
CA ALA A 166 -4.03 10.59 -7.27
C ALA A 166 -4.56 9.18 -7.54
N ARG A 167 -3.64 8.33 -8.00
CA ARG A 167 -3.93 6.91 -8.23
C ARG A 167 -2.69 6.08 -7.88
N SER A 168 -2.91 4.91 -7.30
CA SER A 168 -1.84 3.96 -6.96
C SER A 168 -2.13 2.56 -7.48
N GLY A 169 -1.09 1.74 -7.51
CA GLY A 169 -1.18 0.34 -7.89
C GLY A 169 0.17 -0.36 -7.84
N ASP A 170 0.10 -1.68 -7.96
CA ASP A 170 1.25 -2.56 -7.86
C ASP A 170 2.18 -2.50 -9.09
N LYS A 171 3.46 -2.74 -8.79
CA LYS A 171 4.54 -3.05 -9.72
C LYS A 171 5.35 -4.19 -9.11
N GLY A 172 4.84 -5.43 -9.20
CA GLY A 172 5.38 -6.57 -8.46
C GLY A 172 5.20 -6.39 -6.96
N ASN A 173 6.28 -6.39 -6.17
CA ASN A 173 6.26 -6.10 -4.73
C ASN A 173 6.36 -4.60 -4.41
N SER A 174 6.47 -3.75 -5.42
CA SER A 174 6.53 -2.29 -5.28
C SER A 174 5.18 -1.66 -5.58
N ALA A 175 4.93 -0.48 -5.03
CA ALA A 175 3.77 0.35 -5.33
C ALA A 175 4.18 1.61 -6.09
N ASN A 176 3.34 1.99 -7.04
CA ASN A 176 3.46 3.25 -7.78
C ASN A 176 2.32 4.17 -7.39
N ILE A 177 2.61 5.45 -7.10
CA ILE A 177 1.61 6.46 -6.76
C ILE A 177 1.81 7.66 -7.66
N GLY A 178 0.92 7.85 -8.61
CA GLY A 178 0.87 9.04 -9.47
C GLY A 178 -0.05 10.09 -8.86
N ILE A 179 0.42 11.34 -8.85
CA ILE A 179 -0.28 12.52 -8.34
C ILE A 179 -0.22 13.59 -9.40
N ILE A 180 -1.38 14.02 -9.92
CA ILE A 180 -1.49 15.08 -10.91
C ILE A 180 -2.22 16.27 -10.31
N CYS A 181 -1.62 17.45 -10.36
CA CYS A 181 -2.22 18.66 -9.84
C CYS A 181 -3.44 19.07 -10.68
N ARG A 182 -4.49 19.56 -10.03
CA ARG A 182 -5.69 20.07 -10.69
C ARG A 182 -5.41 21.33 -11.51
N ARG A 183 -4.39 22.10 -11.08
CA ARG A 183 -3.86 23.28 -11.76
C ARG A 183 -2.33 23.30 -11.71
N PRO A 184 -1.64 23.79 -12.73
CA PRO A 184 -0.17 23.82 -12.77
C PRO A 184 0.45 24.61 -11.60
N GLU A 185 -0.19 25.68 -11.15
CA GLU A 185 0.27 26.54 -10.04
C GLU A 185 0.33 25.82 -8.70
N TYR A 186 -0.40 24.70 -8.52
CA TYR A 186 -0.36 23.91 -7.30
C TYR A 186 0.89 23.01 -7.20
N LEU A 187 1.58 22.79 -8.33
CA LEU A 187 2.72 21.87 -8.37
C LEU A 187 3.81 22.18 -7.36
N SER A 188 4.18 23.46 -7.20
CA SER A 188 5.19 23.88 -6.24
C SER A 188 4.79 23.52 -4.81
N TYR A 189 3.56 23.79 -4.42
CA TYR A 189 3.08 23.51 -3.07
C TYR A 189 3.03 22.00 -2.79
N VAL A 190 2.54 21.22 -3.73
CA VAL A 190 2.50 19.76 -3.62
C VAL A 190 3.92 19.19 -3.58
N TYR A 191 4.82 19.67 -4.44
CA TYR A 191 6.20 19.19 -4.51
C TYR A 191 6.99 19.43 -3.22
N TYR A 192 6.88 20.62 -2.63
CA TYR A 192 7.64 20.98 -1.43
C TYR A 192 7.02 20.43 -0.15
N SER A 193 5.71 20.19 -0.11
CA SER A 193 5.04 19.56 1.03
C SER A 193 5.14 18.03 0.99
N LEU A 194 4.97 17.42 -0.18
CA LEU A 194 4.94 15.97 -0.34
C LEU A 194 6.34 15.45 -0.74
N THR A 195 7.24 15.47 0.23
CA THR A 195 8.60 14.95 0.08
C THR A 195 8.62 13.41 0.18
N GLU A 196 9.73 12.78 -0.20
CA GLU A 196 9.95 11.35 -0.01
C GLU A 196 9.77 10.95 1.46
N ARG A 197 10.23 11.81 2.37
CA ARG A 197 10.09 11.61 3.81
C ARG A 197 8.62 11.68 4.25
N ALA A 198 7.87 12.67 3.78
CA ALA A 198 6.43 12.79 4.12
C ALA A 198 5.62 11.59 3.63
N VAL A 199 5.92 11.07 2.44
CA VAL A 199 5.29 9.86 1.91
C VAL A 199 5.71 8.62 2.70
N MET A 200 7.00 8.49 3.02
CA MET A 200 7.51 7.40 3.85
C MET A 200 6.84 7.39 5.22
N GLU A 201 6.75 8.52 5.90
CA GLU A 201 6.10 8.64 7.21
C GLU A 201 4.62 8.23 7.12
N ARG A 202 3.89 8.69 6.10
CA ARG A 202 2.48 8.36 5.90
C ARG A 202 2.21 6.88 5.66
N LEU A 203 3.14 6.17 5.05
CA LEU A 203 3.04 4.75 4.69
C LEU A 203 3.99 3.86 5.51
N SER A 204 4.56 4.38 6.60
CA SER A 204 5.66 3.73 7.33
C SER A 204 5.31 2.34 7.89
N HIS A 205 4.03 2.11 8.22
CA HIS A 205 3.54 0.82 8.71
C HIS A 205 3.47 -0.27 7.63
N PHE A 206 3.61 0.10 6.35
CA PHE A 206 3.72 -0.87 5.24
C PHE A 206 5.18 -1.11 4.81
N ILE A 207 6.08 -0.16 5.09
CA ILE A 207 7.47 -0.19 4.63
C ILE A 207 8.33 -0.92 5.67
N SER A 208 9.07 -1.93 5.22
CA SER A 208 10.02 -2.67 6.07
C SER A 208 11.24 -1.82 6.42
N GLY A 209 11.82 -2.06 7.59
CA GLY A 209 13.02 -1.38 8.08
C GLY A 209 12.89 -1.01 9.56
N ASP A 210 14.02 -1.08 10.27
CA ASP A 210 14.09 -0.83 11.70
C ASP A 210 14.29 0.67 12.04
N SER A 211 14.68 1.46 11.04
CA SER A 211 14.89 2.89 11.19
C SER A 211 14.19 3.70 10.09
N LEU A 212 13.95 4.99 10.36
CA LEU A 212 13.40 5.92 9.36
C LEU A 212 14.29 6.05 8.12
N GLU A 213 15.61 5.97 8.30
CA GLU A 213 16.58 6.06 7.21
C GLU A 213 16.53 4.83 6.30
N GLU A 214 16.33 3.64 6.88
CA GLU A 214 16.13 2.42 6.10
C GLU A 214 14.83 2.49 5.30
N LYS A 215 13.74 2.87 5.94
CA LYS A 215 12.44 3.02 5.28
C LYS A 215 12.49 4.06 4.15
N LEU A 216 13.22 5.15 4.34
CA LEU A 216 13.34 6.22 3.33
C LEU A 216 14.02 5.72 2.03
N LYS A 217 14.93 4.76 2.11
CA LYS A 217 15.59 4.17 0.92
C LYS A 217 14.60 3.48 -0.03
N HIS A 218 13.45 3.08 0.47
CA HIS A 218 12.40 2.46 -0.33
C HIS A 218 11.56 3.46 -1.14
N VAL A 219 11.64 4.77 -0.85
CA VAL A 219 10.81 5.79 -1.48
C VAL A 219 11.61 6.60 -2.47
N SER A 220 11.20 6.57 -3.73
CA SER A 220 11.76 7.40 -4.80
C SER A 220 10.69 8.31 -5.38
N ARG A 221 11.06 9.57 -5.70
CA ARG A 221 10.16 10.57 -6.25
C ARG A 221 10.63 11.03 -7.63
N PHE A 222 9.68 11.14 -8.56
CA PHE A 222 9.91 11.56 -9.92
C PHE A 222 9.00 12.73 -10.27
N LEU A 223 9.59 13.85 -10.74
CA LEU A 223 8.84 15.01 -11.21
C LEU A 223 8.50 14.86 -12.69
N LEU A 224 7.27 15.16 -13.06
CA LEU A 224 6.71 15.12 -14.40
C LEU A 224 6.14 16.50 -14.76
N PRO A 225 7.02 17.50 -15.04
CA PRO A 225 6.61 18.90 -15.15
C PRO A 225 5.65 19.15 -16.31
N GLY A 226 5.80 18.41 -17.43
CA GLY A 226 4.96 18.57 -18.61
C GLY A 226 3.45 18.33 -18.40
N ILE A 227 3.09 17.67 -17.30
CA ILE A 227 1.68 17.40 -16.91
C ILE A 227 1.40 17.83 -15.48
N SER A 228 2.27 18.62 -14.88
CA SER A 228 2.15 19.10 -13.49
C SER A 228 1.93 17.97 -12.49
N ALA A 229 2.73 16.91 -12.58
CA ALA A 229 2.56 15.71 -11.79
C ALA A 229 3.85 15.28 -11.07
N ILE A 230 3.65 14.46 -10.04
CA ILE A 230 4.70 13.78 -9.29
C ILE A 230 4.36 12.30 -9.24
N ASN A 231 5.36 11.45 -9.39
CA ASN A 231 5.22 10.02 -9.22
C ASN A 231 6.12 9.53 -8.10
N PHE A 232 5.58 8.72 -7.21
CA PHE A 232 6.33 7.98 -6.21
C PHE A 232 6.41 6.50 -6.57
N LEU A 233 7.60 5.93 -6.43
CA LEU A 233 7.82 4.49 -6.45
C LEU A 233 8.27 4.08 -5.07
N ILE A 234 7.57 3.11 -4.47
CA ILE A 234 7.86 2.58 -3.15
C ILE A 234 8.16 1.09 -3.31
N THR A 235 9.42 0.71 -3.05
CA THR A 235 9.88 -0.67 -3.20
C THR A 235 9.54 -1.50 -1.96
N ASP A 236 9.37 -2.82 -2.14
CA ASP A 236 9.15 -3.81 -1.07
C ASP A 236 8.02 -3.47 -0.07
N VAL A 237 6.95 -2.80 -0.56
CA VAL A 237 5.89 -2.26 0.28
C VAL A 237 4.63 -3.13 0.30
N LEU A 238 4.48 -4.10 -0.63
CA LEU A 238 3.23 -4.86 -0.80
C LEU A 238 3.22 -6.26 -0.15
N GLY A 239 4.26 -6.63 0.62
CA GLY A 239 4.30 -7.93 1.29
C GLY A 239 4.37 -9.13 0.33
N GLY A 240 5.08 -8.96 -0.80
CA GLY A 240 5.25 -9.98 -1.84
C GLY A 240 4.39 -9.73 -3.09
N GLY A 241 3.61 -8.66 -3.13
CA GLY A 241 2.79 -8.28 -4.28
C GLY A 241 1.42 -8.95 -4.35
N GLY A 242 0.64 -8.62 -5.38
CA GLY A 242 -0.78 -8.91 -5.46
C GLY A 242 -1.22 -10.36 -5.30
N ILE A 243 -0.35 -11.33 -5.59
CA ILE A 243 -0.66 -12.77 -5.48
C ILE A 243 0.00 -13.46 -4.29
N ALA A 244 0.94 -12.80 -3.62
CA ALA A 244 1.69 -13.36 -2.49
C ALA A 244 1.38 -12.68 -1.16
N SER A 245 0.88 -11.45 -1.19
CA SER A 245 0.56 -10.68 0.02
C SER A 245 -0.67 -11.22 0.74
N ILE A 246 -0.59 -11.28 2.06
CA ILE A 246 -1.74 -11.60 2.93
C ILE A 246 -2.48 -10.35 3.41
N ARG A 247 -2.06 -9.16 2.98
CA ARG A 247 -2.73 -7.89 3.31
C ARG A 247 -4.04 -7.74 2.54
N ASN A 248 -4.97 -6.94 3.06
CA ASN A 248 -6.23 -6.64 2.37
C ASN A 248 -5.99 -5.87 1.06
N ASP A 249 -5.16 -4.84 1.12
CA ASP A 249 -4.72 -4.09 -0.07
C ASP A 249 -3.39 -4.67 -0.60
N ALA A 250 -3.44 -5.87 -1.15
CA ALA A 250 -2.28 -6.56 -1.71
C ALA A 250 -1.68 -5.85 -2.93
N GLN A 251 -2.41 -4.93 -3.54
CA GLN A 251 -2.01 -4.19 -4.75
C GLN A 251 -1.73 -2.71 -4.50
N GLY A 252 -1.83 -2.21 -3.27
CA GLY A 252 -1.60 -0.81 -2.96
C GLY A 252 -2.58 0.15 -3.65
N LYS A 253 -3.82 -0.29 -3.92
CA LYS A 253 -4.84 0.54 -4.58
C LYS A 253 -5.33 1.66 -3.68
N GLY A 254 -5.29 1.46 -2.36
CA GLY A 254 -5.65 2.44 -1.34
C GLY A 254 -4.57 3.48 -1.05
N PHE A 255 -3.30 3.25 -1.41
CA PHE A 255 -2.19 4.12 -1.01
C PHE A 255 -2.35 5.57 -1.47
N ALA A 256 -2.85 5.79 -2.69
CA ALA A 256 -3.17 7.13 -3.15
C ALA A 256 -4.22 7.82 -2.28
N GLN A 257 -5.23 7.08 -1.79
CA GLN A 257 -6.28 7.62 -0.92
C GLN A 257 -5.71 8.03 0.44
N LEU A 258 -4.77 7.25 0.98
CA LEU A 258 -4.06 7.59 2.22
C LEU A 258 -3.26 8.90 2.06
N LEU A 259 -2.62 9.10 0.91
CA LEU A 259 -1.89 10.35 0.62
C LEU A 259 -2.82 11.54 0.35
N LEU A 260 -3.98 11.33 -0.25
CA LEU A 260 -4.94 12.41 -0.53
C LEU A 260 -5.48 13.10 0.72
N ASP A 261 -5.37 12.47 1.87
CA ASP A 261 -5.67 13.06 3.18
C ASP A 261 -4.51 13.86 3.80
N SER A 262 -3.32 13.83 3.17
CA SER A 262 -2.15 14.53 3.70
C SER A 262 -2.33 16.06 3.61
N PRO A 263 -1.86 16.81 4.63
CA PRO A 263 -1.84 18.26 4.58
C PRO A 263 -0.75 18.75 3.62
N ILE A 264 -1.13 19.68 2.76
CA ILE A 264 -0.24 20.43 1.87
C ILE A 264 -0.27 21.88 2.32
N MET A 265 0.90 22.47 2.54
CA MET A 265 1.01 23.86 2.95
C MET A 265 0.86 24.75 1.71
N VAL A 266 -0.21 25.52 1.66
CA VAL A 266 -0.57 26.41 0.54
C VAL A 266 -0.70 27.86 1.01
N SER A 267 -0.55 28.80 0.08
CA SER A 267 -0.85 30.21 0.37
C SER A 267 -2.31 30.40 0.70
N GLN A 268 -2.61 31.37 1.59
CA GLN A 268 -3.97 31.66 2.04
C GLN A 268 -4.95 31.88 0.88
N TRP A 269 -4.52 32.62 -0.17
CA TRP A 269 -5.38 32.89 -1.33
C TRP A 269 -5.85 31.62 -2.07
N ILE A 270 -5.02 30.54 -2.08
CA ILE A 270 -5.44 29.25 -2.66
C ILE A 270 -6.53 28.60 -1.81
N ALA A 271 -6.37 28.63 -0.49
CA ALA A 271 -7.39 28.09 0.43
C ALA A 271 -8.72 28.85 0.28
N ASP A 272 -8.67 30.19 0.28
CA ASP A 272 -9.84 31.04 0.12
C ASP A 272 -10.55 30.81 -1.23
N GLU A 273 -9.81 30.63 -2.31
CA GLU A 273 -10.36 30.34 -3.65
C GLU A 273 -11.09 28.98 -3.67
N ILE A 274 -10.48 27.96 -3.04
CA ILE A 274 -11.06 26.61 -3.03
C ILE A 274 -12.32 26.56 -2.15
N ASP A 275 -12.28 27.16 -0.96
CA ASP A 275 -13.41 27.19 -0.03
C ASP A 275 -14.57 28.03 -0.62
N GLY A 276 -14.28 29.16 -1.27
CA GLY A 276 -15.28 29.97 -1.93
C GLY A 276 -15.98 29.31 -3.13
N ASN A 277 -15.34 28.31 -3.75
CA ASN A 277 -15.94 27.53 -4.84
C ASN A 277 -16.80 26.35 -4.34
N GLU A 278 -16.67 25.92 -3.09
CA GLU A 278 -17.51 24.86 -2.50
C GLU A 278 -18.86 25.34 -2.02
N ASP A 279 -19.00 26.63 -1.71
CA ASP A 279 -20.29 27.23 -1.31
C ASP A 279 -21.26 27.47 -2.50
N ILE A 280 -20.81 27.21 -3.74
CA ILE A 280 -21.59 27.44 -4.97
C ILE A 280 -22.09 26.12 -5.61
N GLY A 281 -21.72 24.94 -5.07
CA GLY A 281 -22.10 23.61 -5.56
C GLY A 281 -23.02 22.87 -4.62
#